data_75ef43646f1bb1c0f25710814d016b48
#
_entry.id   75ef43646f1bb1c0f25710814d016b48
#
_cell.length_a   1.000
_cell.length_b   1.000
_cell.length_c   1.000
_cell.angle_alpha   90.00
_cell.angle_beta   90.00
_cell.angle_gamma   90.00
#
_symmetry.space_group_name_H-M   'P 1'
#
loop_
_entity.id
_entity.type
_entity.pdbx_description
1 polymer ?
#
loop_
_entity_poly.entity_id
_entity_poly.type
_entity_poly.pdbx_seq_one_letter_code
_entity_poly.pdbx_strand_id
1 'polypeptide(L)'
;MPGAGSYAADESTVFVLKNGQIVSTDVEDFSEDTYDVDGLKTYVKDAVDTYNKKNGKDTVSFKKLSTKDNKATLTLEYDSATDYQKFNDITLFTGSVAEALAAGYSFDTDFASVSDKEIKACDKNEFLNDASYKVVVIQANTNVSVKGTIAYVSVQNTNYIDSKTIAIREGTSIFNNGKENNTEATETQEGTETVAETENTEQAVSEDDLLNATTEETEKVFDFSEDTAENKTDSEFSQVYTYIIYK
;
A
#
# COMPACT_ATOMS: atom_id res chain seq x y z
N MET A 1 13.84 19.46 -14.67
CA MET A 1 13.47 18.14 -14.12
C MET A 1 14.32 17.92 -12.87
N PRO A 2 13.75 17.64 -11.68
CA PRO A 2 14.55 17.21 -10.53
C PRO A 2 15.25 15.90 -10.90
N GLY A 3 16.55 15.80 -10.63
CA GLY A 3 17.34 14.61 -10.92
C GLY A 3 16.89 13.41 -10.05
N ALA A 4 17.13 12.19 -10.50
CA ALA A 4 16.78 10.93 -9.81
C ALA A 4 17.29 10.81 -8.36
N GLY A 5 18.13 11.74 -7.87
CA GLY A 5 18.58 11.79 -6.48
C GLY A 5 17.64 12.49 -5.50
N SER A 6 16.54 13.11 -5.96
CA SER A 6 15.64 13.87 -5.09
C SER A 6 14.52 13.06 -4.45
N TYR A 7 14.39 11.76 -4.80
CA TYR A 7 13.36 10.84 -4.30
C TYR A 7 13.97 9.59 -3.66
N ALA A 8 15.20 9.70 -3.14
CA ALA A 8 15.81 8.63 -2.37
C ALA A 8 15.04 8.45 -1.05
N ALA A 9 14.78 7.21 -0.70
CA ALA A 9 14.13 6.82 0.54
C ALA A 9 14.79 5.54 1.07
N ASP A 10 14.79 5.37 2.37
CA ASP A 10 15.32 4.18 3.05
C ASP A 10 14.25 3.08 3.20
N GLU A 11 12.98 3.45 2.99
CA GLU A 11 11.79 2.60 3.00
C GLU A 11 10.90 2.94 1.80
N SER A 12 10.09 1.97 1.37
CA SER A 12 9.16 2.15 0.25
C SER A 12 8.29 3.39 0.46
N THR A 13 8.32 4.30 -0.52
CA THR A 13 7.71 5.63 -0.41
C THR A 13 7.05 6.06 -1.72
N VAL A 14 5.80 6.52 -1.61
CA VAL A 14 5.05 7.17 -2.70
C VAL A 14 5.14 8.69 -2.52
N PHE A 15 5.69 9.38 -3.49
CA PHE A 15 5.81 10.84 -3.52
C PHE A 15 4.73 11.45 -4.41
N VAL A 16 3.88 12.30 -3.84
CA VAL A 16 2.86 13.05 -4.58
C VAL A 16 3.38 14.43 -4.91
N LEU A 17 3.52 14.74 -6.20
CA LEU A 17 4.11 15.97 -6.68
C LEU A 17 3.06 17.07 -6.87
N LYS A 18 3.51 18.34 -6.89
CA LYS A 18 2.61 19.50 -7.06
C LYS A 18 1.82 19.50 -8.36
N ASN A 19 2.40 18.92 -9.42
CA ASN A 19 1.78 18.83 -10.74
C ASN A 19 0.87 17.60 -10.94
N GLY A 20 0.67 16.81 -9.87
CA GLY A 20 -0.15 15.59 -9.91
C GLY A 20 0.58 14.33 -10.35
N GLN A 21 1.85 14.44 -10.75
CA GLN A 21 2.68 13.26 -11.00
C GLN A 21 2.98 12.52 -9.70
N ILE A 22 3.23 11.23 -9.83
CA ILE A 22 3.63 10.34 -8.74
C ILE A 22 5.05 9.83 -9.01
N VAL A 23 5.83 9.69 -7.95
CA VAL A 23 7.09 8.94 -7.98
C VAL A 23 7.00 7.87 -6.91
N SER A 24 7.24 6.61 -7.25
CA SER A 24 7.49 5.58 -6.25
C SER A 24 9.00 5.33 -6.10
N THR A 25 9.41 5.06 -4.88
CA THR A 25 10.70 4.46 -4.56
C THR A 25 10.40 3.23 -3.73
N ASP A 26 10.56 2.08 -4.34
CA ASP A 26 10.26 0.78 -3.74
C ASP A 26 11.58 0.19 -3.23
N VAL A 27 11.60 -0.19 -1.96
CA VAL A 27 12.79 -0.70 -1.25
C VAL A 27 12.47 -2.07 -0.71
N GLU A 28 13.14 -3.08 -1.25
CA GLU A 28 12.90 -4.48 -0.93
C GLU A 28 14.19 -5.17 -0.46
N ASP A 29 14.04 -6.21 0.37
CA ASP A 29 15.16 -7.08 0.72
C ASP A 29 15.65 -7.82 -0.53
N PHE A 30 16.95 -7.81 -0.72
CA PHE A 30 17.62 -8.41 -1.87
C PHE A 30 18.84 -9.20 -1.41
N SER A 31 18.70 -9.91 -0.30
CA SER A 31 19.77 -10.66 0.37
C SER A 31 19.96 -12.08 -0.16
N GLU A 32 18.99 -12.62 -0.89
CA GLU A 32 19.08 -13.97 -1.42
C GLU A 32 20.09 -14.08 -2.59
N ASP A 33 20.94 -15.08 -2.57
CA ASP A 33 21.96 -15.33 -3.60
C ASP A 33 21.35 -15.64 -4.99
N THR A 34 20.06 -15.97 -5.05
CA THR A 34 19.32 -16.29 -6.28
C THR A 34 18.78 -15.05 -7.01
N TYR A 35 18.86 -13.88 -6.40
CA TYR A 35 18.31 -12.65 -6.98
C TYR A 35 19.21 -12.14 -8.13
N ASP A 36 18.59 -11.90 -9.27
CA ASP A 36 19.22 -11.36 -10.48
C ASP A 36 18.80 -9.90 -10.72
N VAL A 37 19.72 -8.98 -10.46
CA VAL A 37 19.49 -7.53 -10.65
C VAL A 37 19.25 -7.16 -12.11
N ASP A 38 19.96 -7.78 -13.05
CA ASP A 38 19.82 -7.47 -14.48
C ASP A 38 18.52 -8.06 -15.04
N GLY A 39 18.14 -9.25 -14.56
CA GLY A 39 16.84 -9.85 -14.84
C GLY A 39 15.70 -8.97 -14.32
N LEU A 40 15.74 -8.54 -13.05
CA LEU A 40 14.76 -7.63 -12.48
C LEU A 40 14.65 -6.31 -13.27
N LYS A 41 15.79 -5.72 -13.65
CA LYS A 41 15.81 -4.49 -14.44
C LYS A 41 15.17 -4.67 -15.82
N THR A 42 15.43 -5.79 -16.46
CA THR A 42 14.83 -6.12 -17.75
C THR A 42 13.32 -6.30 -17.60
N TYR A 43 12.89 -7.09 -16.63
CA TYR A 43 11.48 -7.30 -16.32
C TYR A 43 10.71 -6.00 -16.10
N VAL A 44 11.23 -5.12 -15.22
CA VAL A 44 10.57 -3.83 -14.94
C VAL A 44 10.49 -2.94 -16.18
N LYS A 45 11.55 -2.90 -17.01
CA LYS A 45 11.52 -2.12 -18.25
C LYS A 45 10.51 -2.66 -19.25
N ASP A 46 10.42 -3.97 -19.40
CA ASP A 46 9.45 -4.61 -20.31
C ASP A 46 8.01 -4.37 -19.82
N ALA A 47 7.77 -4.38 -18.50
CA ALA A 47 6.48 -4.02 -17.92
C ALA A 47 6.11 -2.56 -18.22
N VAL A 48 7.04 -1.61 -18.01
CA VAL A 48 6.88 -0.19 -18.34
C VAL A 48 6.57 0.00 -19.83
N ASP A 49 7.34 -0.63 -20.71
CA ASP A 49 7.15 -0.53 -22.16
C ASP A 49 5.79 -1.11 -22.57
N THR A 50 5.37 -2.22 -21.96
CA THR A 50 4.08 -2.87 -22.23
C THR A 50 2.93 -1.97 -21.78
N TYR A 51 3.02 -1.36 -20.59
CA TYR A 51 2.03 -0.42 -20.10
C TYR A 51 1.93 0.80 -21.02
N ASN A 52 3.06 1.41 -21.39
CA ASN A 52 3.12 2.61 -22.21
C ASN A 52 2.57 2.39 -23.64
N LYS A 53 2.75 1.19 -24.22
CA LYS A 53 2.14 0.82 -25.52
C LYS A 53 0.60 0.86 -25.47
N LYS A 54 0.00 0.56 -24.31
CA LYS A 54 -1.47 0.51 -24.14
C LYS A 54 -2.08 1.84 -23.69
N ASN A 55 -1.36 2.59 -22.85
CA ASN A 55 -1.92 3.73 -22.11
C ASN A 55 -1.37 5.10 -22.55
N GLY A 56 -0.33 5.13 -23.38
CA GLY A 56 0.29 6.35 -23.88
C GLY A 56 1.80 6.37 -23.67
N LYS A 57 2.48 7.03 -24.58
CA LYS A 57 3.94 7.11 -24.52
C LYS A 57 4.40 7.85 -23.27
N ASP A 58 5.39 7.24 -22.58
CA ASP A 58 6.05 7.81 -21.40
C ASP A 58 5.14 8.05 -20.18
N THR A 59 3.94 7.43 -20.14
CA THR A 59 2.99 7.52 -19.02
C THR A 59 3.58 6.95 -17.71
N VAL A 60 4.41 5.92 -17.82
CA VAL A 60 5.26 5.40 -16.74
C VAL A 60 6.71 5.44 -17.21
N SER A 61 7.61 5.86 -16.35
CA SER A 61 9.03 6.00 -16.66
C SER A 61 9.91 5.29 -15.65
N PHE A 62 10.74 4.35 -16.13
CA PHE A 62 11.82 3.78 -15.34
C PHE A 62 12.91 4.84 -15.08
N LYS A 63 13.18 5.14 -13.80
CA LYS A 63 14.22 6.12 -13.43
C LYS A 63 15.51 5.45 -12.98
N LYS A 64 15.41 4.51 -12.04
CA LYS A 64 16.59 3.90 -11.43
C LYS A 64 16.25 2.54 -10.82
N LEU A 65 17.18 1.60 -10.91
CA LEU A 65 17.28 0.44 -10.06
C LEU A 65 18.71 0.38 -9.52
N SER A 66 18.87 0.20 -8.24
CA SER A 66 20.17 0.03 -7.60
C SER A 66 20.07 -0.93 -6.43
N THR A 67 21.15 -1.66 -6.18
CA THR A 67 21.28 -2.54 -5.02
C THR A 67 22.38 -2.00 -4.11
N LYS A 68 22.12 -2.02 -2.81
CA LYS A 68 23.07 -1.61 -1.78
C LYS A 68 22.67 -2.24 -0.45
N ASP A 69 23.64 -2.75 0.31
CA ASP A 69 23.43 -3.29 1.65
C ASP A 69 22.28 -4.33 1.71
N ASN A 70 22.28 -5.26 0.76
CA ASN A 70 21.24 -6.29 0.57
C ASN A 70 19.82 -5.75 0.36
N LYS A 71 19.69 -4.53 -0.14
CA LYS A 71 18.41 -3.96 -0.54
C LYS A 71 18.42 -3.58 -2.01
N ALA A 72 17.34 -3.88 -2.73
CA ALA A 72 17.05 -3.31 -4.03
C ALA A 72 16.21 -2.04 -3.86
N THR A 73 16.56 -1.01 -4.60
CA THR A 73 15.80 0.25 -4.63
C THR A 73 15.42 0.55 -6.07
N LEU A 74 14.12 0.47 -6.36
CA LEU A 74 13.53 0.79 -7.65
C LEU A 74 12.85 2.15 -7.59
N THR A 75 13.08 3.03 -8.56
CA THR A 75 12.37 4.30 -8.69
C THR A 75 11.66 4.38 -10.03
N LEU A 76 10.35 4.56 -9.99
CA LEU A 76 9.48 4.80 -11.15
C LEU A 76 8.79 6.16 -11.03
N GLU A 77 8.44 6.76 -12.16
CA GLU A 77 7.65 8.00 -12.24
C GLU A 77 6.41 7.74 -13.09
N TYR A 78 5.27 8.23 -12.64
CA TYR A 78 3.96 8.09 -13.26
C TYR A 78 3.38 9.46 -13.55
N ASP A 79 2.75 9.63 -14.70
CA ASP A 79 2.14 10.91 -15.07
C ASP A 79 0.97 11.30 -14.18
N SER A 80 0.30 10.31 -13.58
CA SER A 80 -0.85 10.53 -12.70
C SER A 80 -1.00 9.44 -11.63
N ALA A 81 -1.83 9.72 -10.61
CA ALA A 81 -2.27 8.71 -9.64
C ALA A 81 -3.02 7.55 -10.30
N THR A 82 -3.77 7.82 -11.37
CA THR A 82 -4.46 6.79 -12.15
C THR A 82 -3.47 5.83 -12.83
N ASP A 83 -2.35 6.34 -13.34
CA ASP A 83 -1.33 5.51 -13.96
C ASP A 83 -0.60 4.67 -12.92
N TYR A 84 -0.29 5.25 -11.76
CA TYR A 84 0.25 4.51 -10.63
C TYR A 84 -0.69 3.37 -10.21
N GLN A 85 -1.99 3.66 -10.02
CA GLN A 85 -3.00 2.67 -9.65
C GLN A 85 -3.09 1.53 -10.66
N LYS A 86 -3.17 1.85 -11.95
CA LYS A 86 -3.30 0.83 -13.01
C LYS A 86 -2.04 0.00 -13.21
N PHE A 87 -0.87 0.58 -13.00
CA PHE A 87 0.40 -0.11 -13.18
C PHE A 87 0.70 -1.07 -12.04
N ASN A 88 0.38 -0.67 -10.78
CA ASN A 88 0.72 -1.41 -9.57
C ASN A 88 -0.47 -2.20 -8.99
N ASP A 89 -1.69 -2.03 -9.53
CA ASP A 89 -2.94 -2.57 -8.96
C ASP A 89 -3.19 -2.13 -7.50
N ILE A 90 -2.75 -0.92 -7.16
CA ILE A 90 -2.87 -0.31 -5.82
C ILE A 90 -3.76 0.92 -5.90
N THR A 91 -4.82 0.99 -5.11
CA THR A 91 -5.68 2.17 -5.06
C THR A 91 -4.88 3.41 -4.66
N LEU A 92 -4.87 4.41 -5.54
CA LEU A 92 -4.31 5.73 -5.27
C LEU A 92 -5.18 6.82 -5.93
N PHE A 93 -5.66 7.74 -5.12
CA PHE A 93 -6.33 8.96 -5.57
C PHE A 93 -5.59 10.18 -5.05
N THR A 94 -5.48 11.20 -5.88
CA THR A 94 -4.96 12.53 -5.49
C THR A 94 -5.82 13.62 -6.12
N GLY A 95 -6.23 14.59 -5.32
CA GLY A 95 -7.09 15.69 -5.79
C GLY A 95 -7.49 16.62 -4.65
N SER A 96 -8.50 17.44 -4.87
CA SER A 96 -9.17 18.17 -3.80
C SER A 96 -10.08 17.24 -2.99
N VAL A 97 -10.42 17.63 -1.76
CA VAL A 97 -11.39 16.89 -0.93
C VAL A 97 -12.74 16.77 -1.65
N ALA A 98 -13.18 17.82 -2.35
CA ALA A 98 -14.43 17.78 -3.13
C ALA A 98 -14.39 16.77 -4.28
N GLU A 99 -13.27 16.66 -4.99
CA GLU A 99 -13.09 15.65 -6.04
C GLU A 99 -13.08 14.23 -5.47
N ALA A 100 -12.49 14.01 -4.29
CA ALA A 100 -12.53 12.72 -3.63
C ALA A 100 -13.94 12.30 -3.22
N LEU A 101 -14.74 13.23 -2.66
CA LEU A 101 -16.16 13.00 -2.38
C LEU A 101 -16.95 12.65 -3.66
N ALA A 102 -16.71 13.39 -4.76
CA ALA A 102 -17.33 13.12 -6.06
C ALA A 102 -16.92 11.77 -6.65
N ALA A 103 -15.70 11.29 -6.33
CA ALA A 103 -15.20 9.98 -6.72
C ALA A 103 -15.73 8.83 -5.83
N GLY A 104 -16.52 9.15 -4.78
CA GLY A 104 -17.17 8.15 -3.91
C GLY A 104 -16.42 7.82 -2.62
N TYR A 105 -15.35 8.53 -2.30
CA TYR A 105 -14.67 8.38 -1.01
C TYR A 105 -15.46 9.05 0.11
N SER A 106 -15.91 8.29 1.12
CA SER A 106 -16.90 8.72 2.11
C SER A 106 -16.30 9.49 3.30
N PHE A 107 -15.01 9.37 3.53
CA PHE A 107 -14.33 9.87 4.74
C PHE A 107 -14.97 9.34 6.05
N ASP A 108 -15.50 8.11 6.02
CA ASP A 108 -16.12 7.46 7.17
C ASP A 108 -15.08 6.71 8.00
N THR A 109 -14.24 7.48 8.66
CA THR A 109 -13.20 7.02 9.58
C THR A 109 -12.89 8.13 10.57
N ASP A 110 -12.16 7.80 11.64
CA ASP A 110 -11.67 8.80 12.59
C ASP A 110 -10.48 9.56 12.00
N PHE A 111 -10.40 10.86 12.31
CA PHE A 111 -9.33 11.74 11.88
C PHE A 111 -8.56 12.34 13.04
N ALA A 112 -7.31 12.65 12.78
CA ALA A 112 -6.48 13.46 13.65
C ALA A 112 -5.92 14.67 12.89
N SER A 113 -5.92 15.83 13.53
CA SER A 113 -5.11 16.96 13.13
C SER A 113 -3.66 16.71 13.54
N VAL A 114 -2.72 17.01 12.64
CA VAL A 114 -1.29 16.77 12.86
C VAL A 114 -0.49 18.06 12.70
N SER A 115 0.42 18.28 13.62
CA SER A 115 1.42 19.34 13.54
C SER A 115 2.71 18.86 14.19
N ASP A 116 3.82 19.56 13.97
CA ASP A 116 5.13 19.19 14.55
C ASP A 116 5.13 19.15 16.09
N LYS A 117 4.10 19.71 16.73
CA LYS A 117 4.01 19.81 18.18
C LYS A 117 2.89 18.98 18.79
N GLU A 118 1.90 18.58 18.01
CA GLU A 118 0.71 17.99 18.59
C GLU A 118 -0.09 17.18 17.57
N ILE A 119 -0.63 16.06 18.02
CA ILE A 119 -1.59 15.22 17.30
C ILE A 119 -2.85 15.13 18.13
N LYS A 120 -3.99 15.55 17.57
CA LYS A 120 -5.28 15.59 18.25
C LYS A 120 -6.38 14.96 17.40
N ALA A 121 -7.31 14.26 18.05
CA ALA A 121 -8.55 13.86 17.39
C ALA A 121 -9.30 15.12 16.87
N CYS A 122 -9.86 15.03 15.68
CA CYS A 122 -10.60 16.11 15.06
C CYS A 122 -11.85 15.60 14.32
N ASP A 123 -12.80 16.52 14.09
CA ASP A 123 -13.97 16.23 13.28
C ASP A 123 -13.64 16.46 11.78
N LYS A 124 -14.10 15.57 10.92
CA LYS A 124 -13.88 15.69 9.46
C LYS A 124 -14.48 16.99 8.87
N ASN A 125 -15.46 17.59 9.52
CA ASN A 125 -16.04 18.88 9.09
C ASN A 125 -15.04 20.04 9.13
N GLU A 126 -13.90 19.90 9.85
CA GLU A 126 -12.84 20.91 9.88
C GLU A 126 -12.17 21.10 8.52
N PHE A 127 -12.20 20.10 7.65
CA PHE A 127 -11.56 20.17 6.31
C PHE A 127 -12.49 19.87 5.14
N LEU A 128 -13.63 19.17 5.33
CA LEU A 128 -14.50 18.75 4.23
C LEU A 128 -15.04 19.93 3.40
N ASN A 129 -15.25 21.07 4.01
CA ASN A 129 -15.81 22.26 3.36
C ASN A 129 -14.75 23.32 2.97
N ASP A 130 -13.47 23.05 3.18
CA ASP A 130 -12.38 23.97 2.83
C ASP A 130 -11.73 23.56 1.51
N ALA A 131 -12.03 24.30 0.46
CA ALA A 131 -11.52 24.04 -0.91
C ALA A 131 -9.98 24.20 -1.02
N SER A 132 -9.29 24.70 0.00
CA SER A 132 -7.83 24.83 -0.02
C SER A 132 -7.12 23.50 0.24
N TYR A 133 -7.81 22.51 0.80
CA TYR A 133 -7.24 21.20 1.10
C TYR A 133 -7.25 20.26 -0.10
N LYS A 134 -6.14 19.57 -0.24
CA LYS A 134 -5.97 18.41 -1.11
C LYS A 134 -5.98 17.15 -0.27
N VAL A 135 -6.22 16.02 -0.91
CA VAL A 135 -6.20 14.71 -0.27
C VAL A 135 -5.46 13.69 -1.12
N VAL A 136 -4.72 12.83 -0.44
CA VAL A 136 -4.31 11.53 -0.95
C VAL A 136 -5.19 10.48 -0.31
N VAL A 137 -5.78 9.59 -1.12
CA VAL A 137 -6.44 8.37 -0.64
C VAL A 137 -5.66 7.19 -1.21
N ILE A 138 -5.19 6.31 -0.33
CA ILE A 138 -4.35 5.18 -0.72
C ILE A 138 -4.70 3.94 0.10
N GLN A 139 -4.50 2.77 -0.50
CA GLN A 139 -4.68 1.47 0.15
C GLN A 139 -3.40 0.65 -0.03
N ALA A 140 -2.40 0.94 0.79
CA ALA A 140 -1.10 0.25 0.77
C ALA A 140 -0.35 0.46 2.09
N ASN A 141 0.53 -0.47 2.43
CA ASN A 141 1.50 -0.35 3.53
C ASN A 141 2.79 0.30 2.99
N THR A 142 2.86 1.61 2.97
CA THR A 142 3.98 2.38 2.43
C THR A 142 4.10 3.74 3.12
N ASN A 143 5.21 4.43 2.91
CA ASN A 143 5.29 5.84 3.27
C ASN A 143 4.66 6.68 2.15
N VAL A 144 3.95 7.74 2.51
CA VAL A 144 3.41 8.72 1.56
C VAL A 144 3.97 10.09 1.89
N SER A 145 4.63 10.70 0.90
CA SER A 145 5.20 12.04 1.03
C SER A 145 4.53 13.02 0.05
N VAL A 146 4.05 14.15 0.55
CA VAL A 146 3.37 15.19 -0.24
C VAL A 146 4.24 16.45 -0.37
N LYS A 147 4.01 17.24 -1.41
CA LYS A 147 4.70 18.55 -1.61
C LYS A 147 3.96 19.72 -0.94
N GLY A 148 3.21 19.43 0.11
CA GLY A 148 2.52 20.40 0.96
C GLY A 148 2.81 20.15 2.42
N THR A 149 2.01 20.74 3.29
CA THR A 149 2.04 20.46 4.72
C THR A 149 0.81 19.63 5.08
N ILE A 150 1.01 18.47 5.68
CA ILE A 150 -0.06 17.61 6.15
C ILE A 150 -0.73 18.28 7.33
N ALA A 151 -2.07 18.36 7.30
CA ALA A 151 -2.87 18.98 8.33
C ALA A 151 -3.75 17.96 9.07
N TYR A 152 -4.30 16.97 8.34
CA TYR A 152 -5.13 15.92 8.91
C TYR A 152 -4.80 14.58 8.29
N VAL A 153 -5.05 13.51 9.03
CA VAL A 153 -4.85 12.13 8.58
C VAL A 153 -5.86 11.20 9.22
N SER A 154 -6.26 10.13 8.55
CA SER A 154 -7.02 9.04 9.17
C SER A 154 -6.21 8.40 10.29
N VAL A 155 -6.87 8.06 11.40
CA VAL A 155 -6.20 7.59 12.63
C VAL A 155 -5.62 6.20 12.49
N GLN A 156 -6.36 5.31 11.81
CA GLN A 156 -6.00 3.90 11.71
C GLN A 156 -4.87 3.67 10.70
N ASN A 157 -3.96 2.77 11.04
CA ASN A 157 -2.84 2.33 10.21
C ASN A 157 -1.83 3.45 9.88
N THR A 158 -1.78 4.53 10.64
CA THR A 158 -0.94 5.68 10.33
C THR A 158 0.02 6.02 11.46
N ASN A 159 1.23 6.46 11.07
CA ASN A 159 2.25 7.01 11.95
C ASN A 159 2.80 8.31 11.34
N TYR A 160 2.96 9.34 12.15
CA TYR A 160 3.52 10.61 11.75
C TYR A 160 5.05 10.52 11.68
N ILE A 161 5.64 10.81 10.53
CA ILE A 161 7.08 10.93 10.36
C ILE A 161 7.51 12.40 10.44
N ASP A 162 6.95 13.22 9.58
CA ASP A 162 7.19 14.67 9.55
C ASP A 162 6.01 15.42 8.91
N SER A 163 6.13 16.74 8.78
CA SER A 163 5.06 17.60 8.23
C SER A 163 4.69 17.31 6.77
N LYS A 164 5.37 16.40 6.11
CA LYS A 164 5.14 16.04 4.69
C LYS A 164 4.97 14.56 4.48
N THR A 165 5.25 13.72 5.49
CA THR A 165 5.34 12.27 5.33
C THR A 165 4.58 11.55 6.44
N ILE A 166 3.70 10.64 6.02
CA ILE A 166 3.01 9.67 6.88
C ILE A 166 3.50 8.27 6.50
N ALA A 167 3.82 7.44 7.49
CA ALA A 167 3.97 6.00 7.28
C ALA A 167 2.63 5.31 7.48
N ILE A 168 2.29 4.42 6.56
CA ILE A 168 1.10 3.58 6.64
C ILE A 168 1.58 2.18 7.00
N ARG A 169 1.15 1.68 8.15
CA ARG A 169 1.50 0.35 8.68
C ARG A 169 0.27 -0.25 9.33
N GLU A 170 -0.10 -1.44 8.90
CA GLU A 170 -1.24 -2.16 9.45
C GLU A 170 -1.11 -2.34 10.97
N GLY A 171 -2.24 -2.22 11.68
CA GLY A 171 -2.29 -2.36 13.14
C GLY A 171 -1.73 -1.19 13.95
N THR A 172 -1.27 -0.12 13.30
CA THR A 172 -0.79 1.09 14.00
C THR A 172 -1.88 2.14 14.17
N SER A 173 -1.61 3.16 14.98
CA SER A 173 -2.46 4.34 15.15
C SER A 173 -1.61 5.57 15.32
N ILE A 174 -2.00 6.68 14.67
CA ILE A 174 -1.30 7.97 14.76
C ILE A 174 -1.10 8.44 16.21
N PHE A 175 -1.99 8.05 17.13
CA PHE A 175 -1.90 8.41 18.54
C PHE A 175 -0.86 7.60 19.33
N ASN A 176 -0.40 6.48 18.77
CA ASN A 176 0.64 5.63 19.37
C ASN A 176 2.05 5.92 18.81
N ASN A 177 2.19 7.02 18.10
CA ASN A 177 3.44 7.42 17.46
C ASN A 177 4.60 7.45 18.48
N GLY A 178 5.62 6.61 18.29
CA GLY A 178 6.77 6.50 19.19
C GLY A 178 6.56 5.65 20.46
N LYS A 179 5.39 5.00 20.63
CA LYS A 179 5.21 3.94 21.63
C LYS A 179 5.40 2.60 20.92
N GLU A 180 6.43 1.87 21.27
CA GLU A 180 6.54 0.46 20.89
C GLU A 180 5.29 -0.27 21.35
N ASN A 181 4.65 -1.03 20.45
CA ASN A 181 3.52 -1.88 20.78
C ASN A 181 4.01 -3.00 21.69
N ASN A 182 4.04 -2.74 22.99
CA ASN A 182 4.13 -3.78 24.00
C ASN A 182 2.72 -4.38 24.14
N THR A 183 2.39 -5.33 23.27
CA THR A 183 1.17 -6.11 23.38
C THR A 183 1.37 -7.10 24.52
N GLU A 184 1.26 -6.65 25.75
CA GLU A 184 0.93 -7.52 26.86
C GLU A 184 -0.55 -7.88 26.71
N ALA A 185 -0.79 -9.12 26.32
CA ALA A 185 -2.10 -9.74 26.37
C ALA A 185 -2.62 -9.64 27.81
N THR A 186 -3.58 -8.76 28.05
CA THR A 186 -4.33 -8.74 29.29
C THR A 186 -5.29 -9.92 29.23
N GLU A 187 -4.89 -11.03 29.83
CA GLU A 187 -5.79 -12.09 30.22
C GLU A 187 -6.81 -11.53 31.21
N THR A 188 -8.03 -11.37 30.77
CA THR A 188 -9.17 -11.19 31.68
C THR A 188 -9.71 -12.58 31.98
N GLN A 189 -9.34 -13.11 33.15
CA GLN A 189 -10.06 -14.21 33.78
C GLN A 189 -11.44 -13.70 34.24
N GLU A 190 -12.43 -14.47 33.97
CA GLU A 190 -13.42 -15.07 34.87
C GLU A 190 -14.78 -15.25 34.23
N GLY A 191 -15.30 -16.44 34.43
CA GLY A 191 -16.71 -16.74 34.32
C GLY A 191 -17.01 -18.19 33.93
N THR A 192 -16.81 -19.10 34.88
CA THR A 192 -17.27 -20.50 34.85
C THR A 192 -18.79 -20.56 34.74
N GLU A 193 -19.35 -21.37 33.82
CA GLU A 193 -20.44 -22.28 34.13
C GLU A 193 -20.71 -23.30 32.99
N THR A 194 -20.72 -24.45 33.37
CA THR A 194 -20.98 -25.83 33.03
C THR A 194 -22.19 -26.17 32.12
N VAL A 195 -21.93 -27.27 31.34
CA VAL A 195 -22.79 -28.41 30.97
C VAL A 195 -23.74 -28.29 29.78
N ALA A 196 -23.52 -29.04 28.71
CA ALA A 196 -24.18 -30.31 28.38
C ALA A 196 -23.69 -30.86 27.02
N GLU A 197 -23.34 -32.13 27.08
CA GLU A 197 -23.11 -33.05 25.95
C GLU A 197 -24.31 -33.18 25.02
N THR A 198 -24.07 -33.38 23.73
CA THR A 198 -24.73 -34.45 22.97
C THR A 198 -23.94 -34.84 21.74
N GLU A 199 -23.79 -36.14 21.60
CA GLU A 199 -23.04 -36.91 20.61
C GLU A 199 -23.66 -36.93 19.20
N ASN A 200 -22.77 -37.37 18.27
CA ASN A 200 -23.01 -38.20 17.08
C ASN A 200 -23.55 -37.54 15.81
N THR A 201 -22.94 -37.71 14.65
CA THR A 201 -22.75 -38.96 13.90
C THR A 201 -21.86 -38.74 12.69
N GLU A 202 -20.96 -39.69 12.42
CA GLU A 202 -20.21 -39.91 11.18
C GLU A 202 -21.14 -40.18 9.98
N GLN A 203 -20.73 -39.74 8.80
CA GLN A 203 -20.83 -40.58 7.59
C GLN A 203 -19.86 -40.13 6.50
N ALA A 204 -18.97 -41.05 6.19
CA ALA A 204 -18.15 -41.08 4.98
C ALA A 204 -18.94 -41.70 3.82
N VAL A 205 -18.64 -41.31 2.61
CA VAL A 205 -18.61 -42.02 1.31
C VAL A 205 -18.03 -41.09 0.25
N SER A 206 -17.21 -41.44 -0.61
CA SER A 206 -16.48 -42.50 -1.31
C SER A 206 -16.03 -41.94 -2.64
N GLU A 207 -14.84 -42.36 -3.02
CA GLU A 207 -14.16 -42.10 -4.31
C GLU A 207 -14.99 -42.58 -5.52
N ASP A 208 -14.72 -41.95 -6.63
CA ASP A 208 -14.55 -42.40 -8.02
C ASP A 208 -15.23 -41.45 -9.03
N ASP A 209 -14.50 -40.84 -9.88
CA ASP A 209 -14.39 -41.20 -11.29
C ASP A 209 -13.30 -40.44 -12.05
N LEU A 210 -12.53 -41.24 -12.72
CA LEU A 210 -11.39 -40.92 -13.58
C LEU A 210 -11.82 -40.48 -14.99
N LEU A 211 -10.93 -39.69 -15.61
CA LEU A 211 -10.60 -39.62 -17.05
C LEU A 211 -11.47 -38.72 -17.94
N ASN A 212 -10.88 -37.65 -18.44
CA ASN A 212 -10.50 -37.63 -19.84
C ASN A 212 -9.50 -36.52 -20.20
N ALA A 213 -8.43 -36.91 -20.85
CA ALA A 213 -7.37 -36.07 -21.39
C ALA A 213 -7.84 -35.38 -22.68
N THR A 214 -7.54 -34.10 -22.84
CA THR A 214 -7.27 -33.54 -24.16
C THR A 214 -6.25 -32.42 -24.05
N THR A 215 -5.15 -32.63 -24.72
CA THR A 215 -4.00 -31.74 -24.93
C THR A 215 -4.43 -30.54 -25.77
N GLU A 216 -4.22 -29.34 -25.25
CA GLU A 216 -3.98 -28.15 -26.09
C GLU A 216 -2.86 -27.34 -25.44
N GLU A 217 -1.78 -27.18 -26.20
CA GLU A 217 -0.67 -26.29 -25.87
C GLU A 217 -1.18 -24.85 -25.84
N THR A 218 -1.21 -24.27 -24.65
CA THR A 218 -1.33 -22.83 -24.49
C THR A 218 -0.08 -22.30 -23.78
N GLU A 219 0.51 -21.30 -24.39
CA GLU A 219 1.66 -20.55 -23.93
C GLU A 219 1.57 -20.28 -22.43
N LYS A 220 2.59 -20.70 -21.70
CA LYS A 220 2.73 -20.39 -20.28
C LYS A 220 2.91 -18.88 -20.11
N VAL A 221 1.81 -18.21 -19.85
CA VAL A 221 1.85 -16.94 -19.14
C VAL A 221 2.38 -17.27 -17.73
N PHE A 222 3.51 -16.69 -17.37
CA PHE A 222 4.05 -16.79 -16.01
C PHE A 222 3.04 -16.15 -15.07
N ASP A 223 2.23 -16.98 -14.43
CA ASP A 223 1.37 -16.59 -13.33
C ASP A 223 2.21 -16.66 -12.05
N PHE A 224 2.49 -15.50 -11.49
CA PHE A 224 3.24 -15.35 -10.24
C PHE A 224 2.44 -15.76 -9.00
N SER A 225 1.25 -16.37 -9.17
CA SER A 225 0.35 -16.73 -8.07
C SER A 225 0.47 -18.18 -7.57
N GLU A 226 1.30 -19.04 -8.20
CA GLU A 226 1.46 -20.44 -7.76
C GLU A 226 2.93 -20.83 -7.69
N ASP A 227 3.62 -20.48 -6.63
CA ASP A 227 4.43 -21.40 -5.82
C ASP A 227 4.99 -20.66 -4.60
N THR A 228 4.37 -20.87 -3.46
CA THR A 228 5.05 -21.13 -2.20
C THR A 228 4.03 -21.40 -1.12
N ALA A 229 4.01 -22.64 -0.68
CA ALA A 229 3.44 -23.00 0.60
C ALA A 229 4.14 -22.21 1.72
N GLU A 230 3.32 -21.60 2.57
CA GLU A 230 3.65 -21.21 3.94
C GLU A 230 4.81 -20.20 4.14
N ASN A 231 4.61 -18.98 3.66
CA ASN A 231 4.88 -17.82 4.50
C ASN A 231 3.76 -16.82 4.22
N LYS A 232 2.91 -16.55 5.21
CA LYS A 232 2.04 -15.38 5.20
C LYS A 232 2.95 -14.17 5.24
N THR A 233 3.42 -13.74 4.07
CA THR A 233 3.91 -12.38 3.90
C THR A 233 2.73 -11.47 4.22
N ASP A 234 2.93 -10.59 5.19
CA ASP A 234 2.03 -9.49 5.49
C ASP A 234 1.53 -8.90 4.18
N SER A 235 0.21 -8.90 3.99
CA SER A 235 -0.38 -8.41 2.75
C SER A 235 0.13 -6.98 2.51
N GLU A 236 0.79 -6.75 1.39
CA GLU A 236 1.28 -5.42 0.98
C GLU A 236 0.13 -4.38 0.90
N PHE A 237 -1.10 -4.84 1.03
CA PHE A 237 -2.31 -4.05 0.90
C PHE A 237 -2.97 -3.82 2.25
N SER A 238 -3.06 -2.58 2.67
CA SER A 238 -3.95 -2.19 3.77
C SER A 238 -5.40 -2.50 3.38
N GLN A 239 -6.13 -3.14 4.28
CA GLN A 239 -7.58 -3.42 4.10
C GLN A 239 -8.43 -2.14 4.16
N VAL A 240 -7.87 -1.01 4.58
CA VAL A 240 -8.57 0.24 4.88
C VAL A 240 -7.96 1.39 4.07
N TYR A 241 -8.80 2.27 3.55
CA TYR A 241 -8.33 3.52 2.92
C TYR A 241 -7.66 4.42 3.96
N THR A 242 -6.47 4.87 3.63
CA THR A 242 -5.78 5.94 4.37
C THR A 242 -6.02 7.26 3.66
N TYR A 243 -6.43 8.27 4.43
CA TYR A 243 -6.65 9.64 3.97
C TYR A 243 -5.58 10.55 4.54
N ILE A 244 -4.90 11.29 3.68
CA ILE A 244 -3.88 12.29 4.06
C ILE A 244 -4.30 13.64 3.46
N ILE A 245 -4.69 14.57 4.33
CA ILE A 245 -5.21 15.88 3.94
C ILE A 245 -4.10 16.93 4.16
N TYR A 246 -3.82 17.74 3.13
CA TYR A 246 -2.68 18.65 3.12
C TYR A 246 -2.97 19.94 2.34
N LYS A 247 -2.13 20.97 2.56
CA LYS A 247 -2.12 22.25 1.81
C LYS A 247 -0.81 22.50 1.11
#